data_d17a13590deb1f9ca8d07a50cdf744fe
#
_entry.id   d17a13590deb1f9ca8d07a50cdf744fe
#
_cell.length_a   1.000
_cell.length_b   1.000
_cell.length_c   1.000
_cell.angle_alpha   90.00
_cell.angle_beta   90.00
_cell.angle_gamma   90.00
#
_symmetry.space_group_name_H-M   'P 1'
#
loop_
_entity.id
_entity.type
_entity.pdbx_description
1 polymer ?
#
loop_
_entity_poly.entity_id
_entity_poly.type
_entity_poly.pdbx_seq_one_letter_code
_entity_poly.pdbx_strand_id
1 'polypeptide(L)'
;NIKALEFAAANPFIPVVTTKITGIARFDLLEKISLGVDLAPEEEAEYSSVLKRIDAICSAAYKTKTSIFIDAEESWIQDAIDSIANLMMSRYNKEYISVYNTFQMYRHDRLEFLMKSYEEANNQGYILGAKLVRGAYIDKERKRAEERGYPSPINKDKASTDDCFNTALRFCIDNYEKIALILGEGFVKIRQNNKIEFASFKTIETPEIDNQFELIYPISD
;
A
#
# COMPACT_ATOMS: atom_id res chain seq x y z
N ASN A 1 -11.64 -9.54 -8.97
CA ASN A 1 -11.24 -9.29 -7.55
C ASN A 1 -12.22 -9.90 -6.52
N ILE A 2 -13.57 -9.70 -6.63
CA ILE A 2 -14.52 -10.24 -5.64
C ILE A 2 -14.45 -11.77 -5.55
N LYS A 3 -14.47 -12.50 -6.68
CA LYS A 3 -14.28 -13.95 -6.68
C LYS A 3 -12.95 -14.41 -6.09
N ALA A 4 -11.89 -13.62 -6.27
CA ALA A 4 -10.58 -13.91 -5.67
C ALA A 4 -10.63 -13.75 -4.14
N LEU A 5 -11.35 -12.75 -3.63
CA LEU A 5 -11.58 -12.56 -2.20
C LEU A 5 -12.40 -13.70 -1.59
N GLU A 6 -13.48 -14.12 -2.26
CA GLU A 6 -14.30 -15.27 -1.84
C GLU A 6 -13.48 -16.57 -1.82
N PHE A 7 -12.64 -16.78 -2.83
CA PHE A 7 -11.74 -17.92 -2.89
C PHE A 7 -10.67 -17.86 -1.78
N ALA A 8 -10.06 -16.70 -1.57
CA ALA A 8 -9.07 -16.49 -0.51
C ALA A 8 -9.68 -16.72 0.89
N ALA A 9 -10.88 -16.22 1.12
CA ALA A 9 -11.60 -16.42 2.39
C ALA A 9 -11.87 -17.90 2.74
N ALA A 10 -12.04 -18.73 1.71
CA ALA A 10 -12.23 -20.17 1.87
C ALA A 10 -10.90 -20.94 2.00
N ASN A 11 -9.75 -20.28 1.84
CA ASN A 11 -8.44 -20.91 1.81
C ASN A 11 -7.48 -20.25 2.84
N PRO A 12 -7.17 -20.94 3.96
CA PRO A 12 -6.31 -20.37 5.01
C PRO A 12 -4.88 -20.07 4.56
N PHE A 13 -4.45 -20.58 3.40
CA PHE A 13 -3.13 -20.32 2.83
C PHE A 13 -3.08 -19.07 1.95
N ILE A 14 -4.22 -18.39 1.72
CA ILE A 14 -4.31 -17.17 0.92
C ILE A 14 -4.84 -16.04 1.81
N PRO A 15 -3.98 -15.37 2.59
CA PRO A 15 -4.43 -14.40 3.60
C PRO A 15 -4.81 -13.04 2.99
N VAL A 16 -4.49 -12.78 1.73
CA VAL A 16 -4.64 -11.47 1.10
C VAL A 16 -4.88 -11.57 -0.41
N VAL A 17 -5.55 -10.56 -0.95
CA VAL A 17 -5.69 -10.32 -2.38
C VAL A 17 -5.09 -8.96 -2.72
N THR A 18 -4.46 -8.82 -3.89
CA THR A 18 -3.95 -7.53 -4.37
C THR A 18 -4.79 -7.00 -5.53
N THR A 19 -4.83 -5.69 -5.67
CA THR A 19 -5.48 -5.02 -6.81
C THR A 19 -4.68 -3.81 -7.25
N LYS A 20 -4.68 -3.55 -8.56
CA LYS A 20 -4.22 -2.29 -9.15
C LYS A 20 -5.42 -1.48 -9.58
N ILE A 21 -5.37 -0.17 -9.33
CA ILE A 21 -6.46 0.72 -9.73
C ILE A 21 -6.54 0.83 -11.25
N THR A 22 -5.41 0.73 -11.97
CA THR A 22 -5.42 0.66 -13.44
C THR A 22 -6.11 -0.59 -14.01
N GLY A 23 -6.36 -1.61 -13.20
CA GLY A 23 -7.19 -2.76 -13.59
C GLY A 23 -8.70 -2.47 -13.62
N ILE A 24 -9.15 -1.32 -13.09
CA ILE A 24 -10.55 -0.93 -12.99
C ILE A 24 -10.82 0.53 -13.42
N ALA A 25 -9.79 1.29 -13.74
CA ALA A 25 -9.84 2.68 -14.18
C ALA A 25 -8.91 2.91 -15.36
N ARG A 26 -9.26 3.84 -16.25
CA ARG A 26 -8.36 4.28 -17.33
C ARG A 26 -7.18 5.05 -16.75
N PHE A 27 -6.02 4.80 -17.34
CA PHE A 27 -4.77 5.41 -16.92
C PHE A 27 -4.78 6.94 -17.05
N ASP A 28 -5.24 7.45 -18.18
CA ASP A 28 -5.31 8.89 -18.48
C ASP A 28 -6.31 9.64 -17.57
N LEU A 29 -7.37 8.97 -17.13
CA LEU A 29 -8.31 9.53 -16.14
C LEU A 29 -7.60 9.70 -14.78
N LEU A 30 -6.85 8.69 -14.34
CA LEU A 30 -6.08 8.76 -13.08
C LEU A 30 -4.99 9.82 -13.15
N GLU A 31 -4.33 9.99 -14.33
CA GLU A 31 -3.33 11.04 -14.53
C GLU A 31 -3.95 12.44 -14.43
N LYS A 32 -5.11 12.68 -15.05
CA LYS A 32 -5.83 13.96 -14.91
C LYS A 32 -6.18 14.28 -13.46
N ILE A 33 -6.71 13.28 -12.73
CA ILE A 33 -7.06 13.44 -11.31
C ILE A 33 -5.82 13.76 -10.48
N SER A 34 -4.71 13.05 -10.71
CA SER A 34 -3.45 13.28 -9.99
C SER A 34 -2.84 14.66 -10.29
N LEU A 35 -3.11 15.20 -11.48
CA LEU A 35 -2.68 16.55 -11.87
C LEU A 35 -3.63 17.66 -11.37
N GLY A 36 -4.77 17.29 -10.75
CA GLY A 36 -5.79 18.26 -10.34
C GLY A 36 -6.48 18.96 -11.50
N VAL A 37 -6.51 18.33 -12.68
CA VAL A 37 -7.21 18.88 -13.87
C VAL A 37 -8.70 18.62 -13.75
N ASP A 38 -9.52 19.63 -14.08
CA ASP A 38 -10.96 19.50 -14.09
C ASP A 38 -11.39 18.39 -15.07
N LEU A 39 -12.28 17.54 -14.61
CA LEU A 39 -12.83 16.45 -15.41
C LEU A 39 -14.05 16.95 -16.24
N ALA A 40 -14.20 16.43 -17.45
CA ALA A 40 -15.44 16.57 -18.20
C ALA A 40 -16.58 15.80 -17.50
N PRO A 41 -17.88 16.15 -17.70
CA PRO A 41 -18.99 15.46 -17.04
C PRO A 41 -19.00 13.93 -17.25
N GLU A 42 -18.56 13.46 -18.42
CA GLU A 42 -18.44 12.04 -18.74
C GLU A 42 -17.32 11.38 -17.94
N GLU A 43 -16.21 12.10 -17.72
CA GLU A 43 -15.07 11.63 -16.93
C GLU A 43 -15.40 11.62 -15.43
N GLU A 44 -16.18 12.58 -14.94
CA GLU A 44 -16.72 12.56 -13.56
C GLU A 44 -17.65 11.36 -13.33
N ALA A 45 -18.53 11.06 -14.28
CA ALA A 45 -19.39 9.89 -14.23
C ALA A 45 -18.61 8.58 -14.27
N GLU A 46 -17.53 8.53 -15.07
CA GLU A 46 -16.61 7.41 -15.13
C GLU A 46 -15.89 7.23 -13.80
N TYR A 47 -15.32 8.30 -13.23
CA TYR A 47 -14.64 8.26 -11.94
C TYR A 47 -15.56 7.82 -10.81
N SER A 48 -16.79 8.33 -10.78
CA SER A 48 -17.83 7.85 -9.86
C SER A 48 -18.05 6.33 -9.99
N SER A 49 -18.00 5.80 -11.22
CA SER A 49 -18.13 4.36 -11.47
C SER A 49 -16.88 3.58 -11.01
N VAL A 50 -15.69 4.16 -11.10
CA VAL A 50 -14.44 3.59 -10.52
C VAL A 50 -14.56 3.50 -9.00
N LEU A 51 -15.01 4.58 -8.34
CA LEU A 51 -15.22 4.59 -6.89
C LEU A 51 -16.21 3.52 -6.44
N LYS A 52 -17.32 3.33 -7.16
CA LYS A 52 -18.30 2.27 -6.87
C LYS A 52 -17.69 0.86 -7.02
N ARG A 53 -16.85 0.65 -8.04
CA ARG A 53 -16.18 -0.65 -8.26
C ARG A 53 -15.19 -0.98 -7.16
N ILE A 54 -14.34 -0.04 -6.76
CA ILE A 54 -13.39 -0.28 -5.68
C ILE A 54 -14.06 -0.42 -4.32
N ASP A 55 -15.11 0.35 -4.07
CA ASP A 55 -15.92 0.23 -2.86
C ASP A 55 -16.56 -1.16 -2.75
N ALA A 56 -17.12 -1.70 -3.84
CA ALA A 56 -17.65 -3.07 -3.86
C ALA A 56 -16.59 -4.13 -3.57
N ILE A 57 -15.36 -3.94 -4.07
CA ILE A 57 -14.23 -4.84 -3.81
C ILE A 57 -13.81 -4.75 -2.34
N CYS A 58 -13.64 -3.55 -1.79
CA CYS A 58 -13.25 -3.34 -0.38
C CYS A 58 -14.35 -3.80 0.60
N SER A 59 -15.63 -3.60 0.24
CA SER A 59 -16.77 -4.14 0.99
C SER A 59 -16.75 -5.68 1.04
N ALA A 60 -16.40 -6.33 -0.08
CA ALA A 60 -16.25 -7.78 -0.11
C ALA A 60 -15.08 -8.22 0.78
N ALA A 61 -13.93 -7.54 0.72
CA ALA A 61 -12.78 -7.80 1.58
C ALA A 61 -13.15 -7.70 3.07
N TYR A 62 -13.86 -6.64 3.45
CA TYR A 62 -14.34 -6.44 4.83
C TYR A 62 -15.28 -7.56 5.27
N LYS A 63 -16.27 -7.94 4.45
CA LYS A 63 -17.26 -8.99 4.76
C LYS A 63 -16.62 -10.37 4.87
N THR A 64 -15.65 -10.68 4.05
CA THR A 64 -14.94 -11.97 4.06
C THR A 64 -13.81 -12.03 5.08
N LYS A 65 -13.50 -10.90 5.74
CA LYS A 65 -12.33 -10.74 6.62
C LYS A 65 -11.00 -11.10 5.93
N THR A 66 -10.93 -10.85 4.63
CA THR A 66 -9.73 -11.05 3.82
C THR A 66 -9.14 -9.69 3.50
N SER A 67 -7.86 -9.50 3.77
CA SER A 67 -7.20 -8.22 3.47
C SER A 67 -7.04 -8.00 1.97
N ILE A 68 -7.19 -6.74 1.53
CA ILE A 68 -6.89 -6.32 0.16
C ILE A 68 -5.80 -5.26 0.16
N PHE A 69 -4.81 -5.43 -0.72
CA PHE A 69 -3.77 -4.45 -0.96
C PHE A 69 -4.09 -3.68 -2.23
N ILE A 70 -4.11 -2.35 -2.13
CA ILE A 70 -4.12 -1.45 -3.28
C ILE A 70 -2.65 -1.19 -3.61
N ASP A 71 -2.18 -1.78 -4.71
CA ASP A 71 -0.80 -1.66 -5.14
C ASP A 71 -0.52 -0.24 -5.64
N ALA A 72 0.67 0.27 -5.30
CA ALA A 72 1.16 1.52 -5.86
C ALA A 72 1.63 1.30 -7.31
N GLU A 73 1.46 2.34 -8.10
CA GLU A 73 1.80 2.33 -9.52
C GLU A 73 2.74 3.50 -9.85
N GLU A 74 2.72 4.03 -11.07
CA GLU A 74 3.59 5.13 -11.46
C GLU A 74 3.25 6.44 -10.73
N SER A 75 4.27 7.27 -10.46
CA SER A 75 4.13 8.48 -9.64
C SER A 75 3.08 9.46 -10.15
N TRP A 76 2.90 9.56 -11.46
CA TRP A 76 1.99 10.52 -12.09
C TRP A 76 0.51 10.12 -12.09
N ILE A 77 0.19 8.91 -11.58
CA ILE A 77 -1.18 8.48 -11.29
C ILE A 77 -1.37 8.15 -9.80
N GLN A 78 -0.29 8.22 -9.01
CA GLN A 78 -0.28 7.73 -7.64
C GLN A 78 -1.16 8.56 -6.70
N ASP A 79 -1.25 9.86 -6.88
CA ASP A 79 -2.06 10.71 -6.00
C ASP A 79 -3.56 10.37 -6.09
N ALA A 80 -4.05 10.01 -7.28
CA ALA A 80 -5.40 9.49 -7.45
C ALA A 80 -5.58 8.13 -6.75
N ILE A 81 -4.58 7.24 -6.85
CA ILE A 81 -4.59 5.92 -6.19
C ILE A 81 -4.58 6.09 -4.67
N ASP A 82 -3.72 6.96 -4.14
CA ASP A 82 -3.61 7.25 -2.71
C ASP A 82 -4.92 7.81 -2.15
N SER A 83 -5.57 8.72 -2.88
CA SER A 83 -6.86 9.30 -2.50
C SER A 83 -7.95 8.23 -2.42
N ILE A 84 -7.99 7.31 -3.39
CA ILE A 84 -8.91 6.16 -3.40
C ILE A 84 -8.61 5.25 -2.20
N ALA A 85 -7.34 4.92 -1.96
CA ALA A 85 -6.95 4.03 -0.86
C ALA A 85 -7.32 4.63 0.51
N ASN A 86 -7.02 5.92 0.74
CA ASN A 86 -7.38 6.62 1.97
C ASN A 86 -8.91 6.64 2.18
N LEU A 87 -9.68 6.91 1.12
CA LEU A 87 -11.15 6.85 1.17
C LEU A 87 -11.65 5.45 1.55
N MET A 88 -11.07 4.40 0.99
CA MET A 88 -11.47 3.02 1.31
C MET A 88 -11.06 2.63 2.74
N MET A 89 -9.87 3.01 3.19
CA MET A 89 -9.43 2.77 4.57
C MET A 89 -10.33 3.50 5.58
N SER A 90 -10.70 4.75 5.33
CA SER A 90 -11.60 5.51 6.21
C SER A 90 -12.98 4.88 6.37
N ARG A 91 -13.45 4.12 5.38
CA ARG A 91 -14.72 3.38 5.41
C ARG A 91 -14.61 2.04 6.12
N TYR A 92 -13.53 1.29 5.88
CA TYR A 92 -13.46 -0.14 6.19
C TYR A 92 -12.46 -0.51 7.29
N ASN A 93 -11.49 0.36 7.65
CA ASN A 93 -10.46 0.03 8.66
C ASN A 93 -10.79 0.56 10.06
N LYS A 94 -12.03 0.45 10.51
CA LYS A 94 -12.45 0.91 11.86
C LYS A 94 -12.36 -0.19 12.92
N GLU A 95 -12.92 -1.33 12.63
CA GLU A 95 -12.96 -2.48 13.54
C GLU A 95 -12.02 -3.60 13.09
N TYR A 96 -11.89 -3.79 11.81
CA TYR A 96 -11.02 -4.79 11.17
C TYR A 96 -10.22 -4.15 10.05
N ILE A 97 -8.95 -4.52 9.94
CA ILE A 97 -8.06 -3.97 8.91
C ILE A 97 -8.23 -4.76 7.62
N SER A 98 -8.99 -4.18 6.69
CA SER A 98 -9.31 -4.82 5.42
C SER A 98 -8.51 -4.27 4.25
N VAL A 99 -8.17 -2.98 4.29
CA VAL A 99 -7.59 -2.26 3.15
C VAL A 99 -6.22 -1.73 3.52
N TYR A 100 -5.25 -1.93 2.65
CA TYR A 100 -3.88 -1.42 2.78
C TYR A 100 -3.53 -0.59 1.55
N ASN A 101 -2.94 0.59 1.77
CA ASN A 101 -2.25 1.34 0.73
C ASN A 101 -0.79 0.90 0.64
N THR A 102 -0.19 1.01 -0.53
CA THR A 102 1.22 0.65 -0.78
C THR A 102 2.08 1.91 -0.91
N PHE A 103 3.11 2.00 -0.07
CA PHE A 103 4.04 3.13 -0.01
C PHE A 103 5.39 2.73 -0.62
N GLN A 104 5.76 3.39 -1.73
CA GLN A 104 7.00 3.12 -2.48
C GLN A 104 8.15 4.00 -1.96
N MET A 105 8.95 3.51 -1.02
CA MET A 105 10.00 4.27 -0.31
C MET A 105 11.21 4.64 -1.18
N TYR A 106 11.26 4.23 -2.45
CA TYR A 106 12.24 4.73 -3.40
C TYR A 106 11.97 6.17 -3.86
N ARG A 107 10.77 6.73 -3.58
CA ARG A 107 10.44 8.13 -3.84
C ARG A 107 10.75 8.96 -2.60
N HIS A 108 11.33 10.14 -2.82
CA HIS A 108 11.75 11.05 -1.74
C HIS A 108 10.59 11.70 -0.98
N ASP A 109 9.36 11.69 -1.52
CA ASP A 109 8.17 12.30 -0.92
C ASP A 109 7.32 11.32 -0.08
N ARG A 110 7.60 10.00 -0.15
CA ARG A 110 6.69 8.99 0.40
C ARG A 110 6.74 8.86 1.93
N LEU A 111 7.86 9.18 2.56
CA LEU A 111 7.95 9.19 4.02
C LEU A 111 7.05 10.28 4.63
N GLU A 112 7.11 11.49 4.08
CA GLU A 112 6.22 12.58 4.49
C GLU A 112 4.75 12.25 4.24
N PHE A 113 4.44 11.66 3.09
CA PHE A 113 3.09 11.21 2.78
C PHE A 113 2.58 10.13 3.74
N LEU A 114 3.42 9.17 4.14
CA LEU A 114 3.07 8.16 5.15
C LEU A 114 2.70 8.81 6.49
N MET A 115 3.51 9.77 6.94
CA MET A 115 3.25 10.50 8.18
C MET A 115 1.94 11.31 8.12
N LYS A 116 1.69 12.02 7.02
CA LYS A 116 0.42 12.73 6.79
C LYS A 116 -0.78 11.77 6.74
N SER A 117 -0.65 10.62 6.08
CA SER A 117 -1.70 9.60 6.04
C SER A 117 -2.02 9.04 7.42
N TYR A 118 -1.01 8.89 8.27
CA TYR A 118 -1.19 8.50 9.67
C TYR A 118 -1.95 9.55 10.48
N GLU A 119 -1.58 10.82 10.36
CA GLU A 119 -2.27 11.94 11.02
C GLU A 119 -3.73 12.01 10.58
N GLU A 120 -4.00 11.88 9.29
CA GLU A 120 -5.35 11.85 8.74
C GLU A 120 -6.16 10.66 9.28
N ALA A 121 -5.56 9.46 9.32
CA ALA A 121 -6.19 8.27 9.87
C ALA A 121 -6.58 8.45 11.36
N ASN A 122 -5.70 9.03 12.16
CA ASN A 122 -5.98 9.34 13.55
C ASN A 122 -7.13 10.35 13.70
N ASN A 123 -7.13 11.42 12.90
CA ASN A 123 -8.15 12.46 12.93
C ASN A 123 -9.53 11.91 12.50
N GLN A 124 -9.57 10.96 11.57
CA GLN A 124 -10.79 10.34 11.07
C GLN A 124 -11.20 9.07 11.84
N GLY A 125 -10.39 8.61 12.79
CA GLY A 125 -10.69 7.48 13.66
C GLY A 125 -10.67 6.14 12.95
N TYR A 126 -9.68 5.90 12.05
CA TYR A 126 -9.45 4.58 11.44
C TYR A 126 -7.97 4.16 11.60
N ILE A 127 -7.70 2.88 11.39
CA ILE A 127 -6.34 2.33 11.45
C ILE A 127 -5.73 2.37 10.05
N LEU A 128 -4.55 2.98 9.93
CA LEU A 128 -3.82 3.04 8.66
C LEU A 128 -3.31 1.64 8.28
N GLY A 129 -3.73 1.12 7.15
CA GLY A 129 -3.15 -0.08 6.54
C GLY A 129 -1.97 0.31 5.63
N ALA A 130 -0.75 0.02 6.04
CA ALA A 130 0.45 0.41 5.31
C ALA A 130 1.23 -0.81 4.82
N LYS A 131 1.37 -0.94 3.50
CA LYS A 131 2.30 -1.88 2.85
C LYS A 131 3.53 -1.11 2.40
N LEU A 132 4.69 -1.36 3.03
CA LEU A 132 5.95 -0.72 2.64
C LEU A 132 6.67 -1.56 1.59
N VAL A 133 7.07 -0.91 0.51
CA VAL A 133 7.91 -1.47 -0.56
C VAL A 133 9.01 -0.47 -0.92
N ARG A 134 10.11 -0.96 -1.52
CA ARG A 134 11.09 -0.03 -2.09
C ARG A 134 10.53 0.66 -3.33
N GLY A 135 10.03 -0.11 -4.29
CA GLY A 135 9.40 0.37 -5.51
C GLY A 135 9.86 -0.42 -6.73
N ALA A 136 9.05 -0.38 -7.81
CA ALA A 136 9.21 -1.27 -8.95
C ALA A 136 9.37 -0.55 -10.31
N TYR A 137 9.27 0.79 -10.37
CA TYR A 137 9.17 1.52 -11.64
C TYR A 137 10.34 2.47 -11.90
N ILE A 138 11.53 2.23 -11.32
CA ILE A 138 12.70 3.14 -11.35
C ILE A 138 13.01 3.64 -12.76
N ASP A 139 13.12 2.73 -13.72
CA ASP A 139 13.50 3.09 -15.10
C ASP A 139 12.42 3.92 -15.79
N LYS A 140 11.14 3.58 -15.60
CA LYS A 140 10.01 4.36 -16.13
C LYS A 140 9.97 5.77 -15.54
N GLU A 141 10.14 5.89 -14.23
CA GLU A 141 10.13 7.17 -13.51
C GLU A 141 11.26 8.09 -13.98
N ARG A 142 12.48 7.57 -14.07
CA ARG A 142 13.64 8.33 -14.53
C ARG A 142 13.51 8.75 -15.99
N LYS A 143 13.10 7.82 -16.85
CA LYS A 143 12.88 8.10 -18.27
C LYS A 143 11.82 9.18 -18.47
N ARG A 144 10.68 9.09 -17.81
CA ARG A 144 9.63 10.10 -17.92
C ARG A 144 10.09 11.46 -17.40
N ALA A 145 10.82 11.50 -16.29
CA ALA A 145 11.36 12.74 -15.73
C ALA A 145 12.30 13.42 -16.74
N GLU A 146 13.18 12.66 -17.38
CA GLU A 146 14.07 13.15 -18.46
C GLU A 146 13.28 13.65 -19.66
N GLU A 147 12.34 12.86 -20.19
CA GLU A 147 11.52 13.21 -21.36
C GLU A 147 10.64 14.44 -21.14
N ARG A 148 10.19 14.67 -19.90
CA ARG A 148 9.30 15.79 -19.54
C ARG A 148 10.02 16.97 -18.89
N GLY A 149 11.31 16.86 -18.60
CA GLY A 149 12.14 17.93 -18.08
C GLY A 149 11.84 18.32 -16.62
N TYR A 150 11.41 17.37 -15.76
CA TYR A 150 11.23 17.59 -14.34
C TYR A 150 12.19 16.75 -13.49
N PRO A 151 12.47 17.15 -12.22
CA PRO A 151 13.32 16.36 -11.33
C PRO A 151 12.72 14.97 -11.06
N SER A 152 13.53 13.92 -11.19
CA SER A 152 13.08 12.57 -10.89
C SER A 152 12.56 12.46 -9.45
N PRO A 153 11.37 11.85 -9.20
CA PRO A 153 10.85 11.63 -7.86
C PRO A 153 11.61 10.55 -7.10
N ILE A 154 12.50 9.82 -7.77
CA ILE A 154 13.22 8.68 -7.21
C ILE A 154 14.46 9.15 -6.44
N ASN A 155 14.71 8.56 -5.29
CA ASN A 155 15.94 8.76 -4.52
C ASN A 155 17.18 8.57 -5.39
N LYS A 156 18.25 9.31 -5.07
CA LYS A 156 19.47 9.35 -5.88
C LYS A 156 20.13 7.97 -6.02
N ASP A 157 20.04 7.13 -4.98
CA ASP A 157 20.71 5.83 -4.91
C ASP A 157 19.93 4.84 -4.02
N LYS A 158 20.42 3.59 -4.00
CA LYS A 158 19.86 2.52 -3.19
C LYS A 158 19.98 2.81 -1.69
N ALA A 159 21.10 3.38 -1.24
CA ALA A 159 21.32 3.68 0.17
C ALA A 159 20.29 4.68 0.70
N SER A 160 20.00 5.74 -0.06
CA SER A 160 18.94 6.70 0.28
C SER A 160 17.54 6.06 0.30
N THR A 161 17.30 5.10 -0.58
CA THR A 161 16.04 4.32 -0.60
C THR A 161 15.94 3.41 0.64
N ASP A 162 17.03 2.73 1.00
CA ASP A 162 17.07 1.86 2.18
C ASP A 162 16.91 2.69 3.47
N ASP A 163 17.50 3.86 3.56
CA ASP A 163 17.35 4.77 4.70
C ASP A 163 15.90 5.28 4.83
N CYS A 164 15.29 5.69 3.73
CA CYS A 164 13.88 6.08 3.68
C CYS A 164 12.97 4.92 4.14
N PHE A 165 13.21 3.71 3.62
CA PHE A 165 12.46 2.51 3.98
C PHE A 165 12.61 2.17 5.47
N ASN A 166 13.84 2.19 6.00
CA ASN A 166 14.11 1.90 7.40
C ASN A 166 13.49 2.94 8.34
N THR A 167 13.50 4.22 7.94
CA THR A 167 12.85 5.29 8.72
C THR A 167 11.33 5.11 8.72
N ALA A 168 10.72 4.80 7.57
CA ALA A 168 9.30 4.48 7.49
C ALA A 168 8.92 3.25 8.32
N LEU A 169 9.77 2.23 8.30
CA LEU A 169 9.57 1.02 9.11
C LEU A 169 9.56 1.33 10.61
N ARG A 170 10.56 2.09 11.10
CA ARG A 170 10.60 2.54 12.51
C ARG A 170 9.38 3.33 12.88
N PHE A 171 9.00 4.30 12.04
CA PHE A 171 7.79 5.11 12.26
C PHE A 171 6.54 4.23 12.40
N CYS A 172 6.36 3.24 11.53
CA CYS A 172 5.22 2.32 11.62
C CYS A 172 5.26 1.46 12.89
N ILE A 173 6.44 1.02 13.31
CA ILE A 173 6.62 0.23 14.54
C ILE A 173 6.30 1.07 15.77
N ASP A 174 6.79 2.30 15.84
CA ASP A 174 6.55 3.22 16.95
C ASP A 174 5.06 3.57 17.09
N ASN A 175 4.29 3.43 16.01
CA ASN A 175 2.85 3.74 15.95
C ASN A 175 1.98 2.49 15.69
N TYR A 176 2.43 1.30 16.06
CA TYR A 176 1.81 0.00 15.71
C TYR A 176 0.36 -0.15 16.19
N GLU A 177 -0.07 0.59 17.21
CA GLU A 177 -1.46 0.57 17.70
C GLU A 177 -2.44 1.20 16.69
N LYS A 178 -1.93 2.05 15.79
CA LYS A 178 -2.71 2.81 14.80
C LYS A 178 -2.27 2.56 13.35
N ILE A 179 -1.22 1.77 13.15
CA ILE A 179 -0.74 1.37 11.84
C ILE A 179 -0.68 -0.15 11.77
N ALA A 180 -1.45 -0.72 10.84
CA ALA A 180 -1.29 -2.13 10.46
C ALA A 180 -0.23 -2.20 9.37
N LEU A 181 0.94 -2.77 9.70
CA LEU A 181 2.10 -2.79 8.83
C LEU A 181 2.25 -4.11 8.08
N ILE A 182 2.56 -4.02 6.80
CA ILE A 182 2.99 -5.12 5.93
C ILE A 182 4.23 -4.69 5.17
N LEU A 183 5.19 -5.59 5.06
CA LEU A 183 6.35 -5.41 4.17
C LEU A 183 6.11 -6.16 2.86
N GLY A 184 6.63 -5.63 1.75
CA GLY A 184 6.47 -6.24 0.43
C GLY A 184 6.93 -7.69 0.32
N GLU A 185 7.77 -8.12 1.27
CA GLU A 185 8.30 -9.48 1.39
C GLU A 185 7.56 -10.35 2.42
N GLY A 186 6.51 -9.84 3.08
CA GLY A 186 5.74 -10.59 4.06
C GLY A 186 4.99 -9.74 5.09
N PHE A 187 4.24 -10.39 5.98
CA PHE A 187 3.56 -9.74 7.09
C PHE A 187 4.50 -9.46 8.25
N VAL A 188 4.29 -8.34 8.93
CA VAL A 188 4.94 -8.03 10.21
C VAL A 188 3.91 -8.24 11.31
N LYS A 189 4.23 -9.09 12.26
CA LYS A 189 3.44 -9.27 13.48
C LYS A 189 4.23 -8.71 14.66
N ILE A 190 3.74 -7.64 15.25
CA ILE A 190 4.34 -7.05 16.45
C ILE A 190 3.70 -7.72 17.66
N ARG A 191 4.52 -8.30 18.54
CA ARG A 191 4.06 -8.86 19.83
C ARG A 191 4.14 -7.81 20.95
N GLN A 192 3.34 -8.01 22.00
CA GLN A 192 3.21 -7.12 23.18
C GLN A 192 4.52 -6.78 23.91
N ASN A 193 5.65 -7.35 23.56
CA ASN A 193 6.96 -7.14 24.18
C ASN A 193 7.98 -6.54 23.19
N ASN A 194 7.54 -5.77 22.20
CA ASN A 194 8.34 -5.14 21.15
C ASN A 194 9.20 -6.12 20.31
N LYS A 195 8.89 -7.41 20.32
CA LYS A 195 9.50 -8.37 19.40
C LYS A 195 8.73 -8.36 18.09
N ILE A 196 9.45 -8.09 17.00
CA ILE A 196 8.93 -8.13 15.63
C ILE A 196 9.03 -9.55 15.13
N GLU A 197 7.92 -10.12 14.68
CA GLU A 197 7.91 -11.40 13.96
C GLU A 197 7.58 -11.14 12.50
N PHE A 198 8.45 -11.62 11.61
CA PHE A 198 8.22 -11.59 10.18
C PHE A 198 7.62 -12.93 9.73
N ALA A 199 6.46 -12.89 9.07
CA ALA A 199 5.96 -14.01 8.30
C ALA A 199 6.26 -13.73 6.81
N SER A 200 7.24 -14.40 6.23
CA SER A 200 7.52 -14.24 4.80
C SER A 200 6.56 -15.12 3.97
N PHE A 201 6.07 -14.58 2.86
CA PHE A 201 5.50 -15.41 1.80
C PHE A 201 6.63 -16.10 1.05
N LYS A 202 7.14 -17.21 1.57
CA LYS A 202 7.86 -18.13 0.70
C LYS A 202 6.82 -18.81 -0.19
N THR A 203 6.99 -18.69 -1.49
CA THR A 203 6.35 -19.55 -2.48
C THR A 203 6.37 -20.99 -1.98
N ILE A 204 5.20 -21.59 -1.97
CA ILE A 204 4.95 -22.95 -1.46
C ILE A 204 5.74 -23.94 -2.31
N GLU A 205 6.89 -24.35 -1.86
CA GLU A 205 7.62 -25.49 -2.40
C GLU A 205 8.26 -26.41 -1.36
N THR A 206 7.94 -26.30 -0.06
CA THR A 206 8.34 -27.38 0.88
C THR A 206 7.46 -27.41 2.14
N PRO A 207 7.10 -28.61 2.65
CA PRO A 207 6.27 -28.78 3.85
C PRO A 207 7.04 -28.73 5.18
N GLU A 208 8.19 -28.11 5.25
CA GLU A 208 8.96 -27.95 6.48
C GLU A 208 9.07 -26.46 6.83
N ILE A 209 8.14 -26.00 7.67
CA ILE A 209 8.25 -24.71 8.35
C ILE A 209 9.14 -24.94 9.59
N ASP A 210 10.42 -24.72 9.45
CA ASP A 210 11.31 -24.62 10.59
C ASP A 210 11.20 -23.22 11.21
N ASN A 211 10.88 -23.15 12.51
CA ASN A 211 10.56 -21.94 13.25
C ASN A 211 11.78 -21.09 13.61
N GLN A 212 12.75 -20.94 12.73
CA GLN A 212 13.92 -20.10 12.95
C GLN A 212 13.85 -18.83 12.08
N PHE A 213 13.31 -17.76 12.64
CA PHE A 213 13.39 -16.43 12.06
C PHE A 213 14.51 -15.65 12.74
N GLU A 214 15.66 -15.52 12.11
CA GLU A 214 16.70 -14.57 12.50
C GLU A 214 16.41 -13.20 11.86
N LEU A 215 16.39 -12.16 12.68
CA LEU A 215 16.40 -10.77 12.22
C LEU A 215 17.72 -10.51 11.47
N ILE A 216 17.64 -10.22 10.17
CA ILE A 216 18.82 -9.92 9.33
C ILE A 216 19.42 -8.54 9.67
N TYR A 217 18.74 -7.71 10.45
CA TYR A 217 19.27 -6.44 10.94
C TYR A 217 19.01 -6.28 12.43
N PRO A 218 20.05 -6.20 13.25
CA PRO A 218 19.89 -5.78 14.64
C PRO A 218 19.42 -4.33 14.66
N ILE A 219 18.31 -4.07 15.34
CA ILE A 219 17.97 -2.71 15.76
C ILE A 219 19.01 -2.38 16.83
N SER A 220 19.99 -1.54 16.49
CA SER A 220 20.91 -1.01 17.49
C SER A 220 20.15 -0.10 18.43
N ASP A 221 20.33 -0.29 19.73
CA ASP A 221 19.85 0.55 20.83
C ASP A 221 20.15 2.04 20.62
#